data_7861a6dfa678836cc82f6d2acc5e992b
#
_entry.id   7861a6dfa678836cc82f6d2acc5e992b
#
_cell.length_a   1.000
_cell.length_b   1.000
_cell.length_c   1.000
_cell.angle_alpha   90.00
_cell.angle_beta   90.00
_cell.angle_gamma   90.00
#
_symmetry.space_group_name_H-M   'P 1'
#
loop_
_entity.id
_entity.type
_entity.pdbx_description
1 polymer ?
#
loop_
_entity_poly.entity_id
_entity_poly.type
_entity_poly.pdbx_seq_one_letter_code
_entity_poly.pdbx_strand_id
1 'polypeptide(L)'
;MFEQTFRNIDDVLRKEAGCTTELDYTEQTSWLLFLKYLDDLEQERALEAELVGKAYEFIIDEAHRWSSWAAPKKPDGKVDHDHALIGPDLIDYVNRTLFPYLQGFKQRATSPDTIEYKIGEIFSEIKNRFQSGYSLRDALEYIDELRFKSQQEKHELSHLYEAKIKNMGNAGRNGGEYYTPRPLIRAMIQVVKPKIGDRIYDGACGSAGFLCESYEYLRQGNLTTKQLETLQNNTFTGKEKKSLAYVIAIMNMILHGIDAPNIIHTNTLTENLSDIQEKNRFDVIFANPPFGGKERPEVQQNFPIKTGETAFLFLQHFIKILKVGGRAGVVIKNTFLSNSDNASRALRQELLSSCKDRKSVV
;
A
#
# COMPACT_ATOMS: atom_id res chain seq x y z
N MET A 1 5.39 -21.11 11.08
CA MET A 1 3.91 -21.24 11.25
C MET A 1 3.18 -20.45 10.17
N PHE A 2 3.37 -19.18 10.04
CA PHE A 2 2.67 -18.31 9.09
C PHE A 2 2.89 -18.68 7.61
N GLU A 3 4.06 -19.17 7.22
CA GLU A 3 4.33 -19.58 5.82
C GLU A 3 3.37 -20.70 5.36
N GLN A 4 3.10 -21.68 6.24
CA GLN A 4 2.14 -22.75 5.90
C GLN A 4 0.72 -22.21 5.79
N THR A 5 0.32 -21.31 6.67
CA THR A 5 -0.98 -20.64 6.62
C THR A 5 -1.18 -19.90 5.29
N PHE A 6 -0.19 -19.15 4.82
CA PHE A 6 -0.24 -18.48 3.51
C PHE A 6 -0.34 -19.47 2.33
N ARG A 7 0.37 -20.60 2.40
CA ARG A 7 0.24 -21.66 1.38
C ARG A 7 -1.16 -22.27 1.38
N ASN A 8 -1.72 -22.54 2.55
CA ASN A 8 -3.08 -23.07 2.67
C ASN A 8 -4.11 -22.10 2.09
N ILE A 9 -3.99 -20.80 2.35
CA ILE A 9 -4.85 -19.76 1.75
C ILE A 9 -4.72 -19.78 0.23
N ASP A 10 -3.50 -19.84 -0.31
CA ASP A 10 -3.29 -19.90 -1.75
C ASP A 10 -3.90 -21.18 -2.37
N ASP A 11 -3.82 -22.32 -1.68
CA ASP A 11 -4.42 -23.57 -2.15
C ASP A 11 -5.96 -23.53 -2.16
N VAL A 12 -6.57 -22.83 -1.22
CA VAL A 12 -8.02 -22.55 -1.24
C VAL A 12 -8.36 -21.65 -2.44
N LEU A 13 -7.63 -20.54 -2.63
CA LEU A 13 -7.89 -19.58 -3.69
C LEU A 13 -7.68 -20.15 -5.09
N ARG A 14 -6.72 -21.07 -5.27
CA ARG A 14 -6.51 -21.78 -6.55
C ARG A 14 -7.66 -22.69 -6.93
N LYS A 15 -8.41 -23.20 -5.97
CA LYS A 15 -9.60 -24.04 -6.18
C LYS A 15 -10.88 -23.22 -6.33
N GLU A 16 -10.83 -21.92 -5.98
CA GLU A 16 -11.98 -21.02 -6.02
C GLU A 16 -12.27 -20.55 -7.45
N ALA A 17 -13.48 -20.81 -7.93
CA ALA A 17 -13.87 -20.54 -9.32
C ALA A 17 -13.83 -19.05 -9.69
N GLY A 18 -14.02 -18.16 -8.73
CA GLY A 18 -13.95 -16.71 -8.92
C GLY A 18 -12.53 -16.14 -8.94
N CYS A 19 -11.51 -16.96 -8.65
CA CYS A 19 -10.10 -16.56 -8.59
C CYS A 19 -9.29 -17.32 -9.65
N THR A 20 -8.70 -16.64 -10.61
CA THR A 20 -8.02 -17.27 -11.75
C THR A 20 -6.55 -16.86 -11.90
N THR A 21 -6.11 -15.82 -11.19
CA THR A 21 -4.77 -15.25 -11.33
C THR A 21 -4.13 -14.96 -9.98
N GLU A 22 -2.80 -14.85 -9.95
CA GLU A 22 -2.06 -14.40 -8.76
C GLU A 22 -2.51 -13.01 -8.27
N LEU A 23 -3.03 -12.17 -9.18
CA LEU A 23 -3.64 -10.88 -8.84
C LEU A 23 -4.91 -11.09 -7.99
N ASP A 24 -5.79 -12.00 -8.41
CA ASP A 24 -7.01 -12.33 -7.66
C ASP A 24 -6.67 -12.91 -6.29
N TYR A 25 -5.70 -13.83 -6.21
CA TYR A 25 -5.28 -14.44 -4.94
C TYR A 25 -4.72 -13.36 -3.99
N THR A 26 -3.92 -12.43 -4.50
CA THR A 26 -3.38 -11.34 -3.69
C THR A 26 -4.47 -10.38 -3.24
N GLU A 27 -5.42 -10.02 -4.11
CA GLU A 27 -6.56 -9.16 -3.77
C GLU A 27 -7.40 -9.78 -2.64
N GLN A 28 -7.80 -11.06 -2.79
CA GLN A 28 -8.63 -11.72 -1.79
C GLN A 28 -7.90 -11.90 -0.46
N THR A 29 -6.64 -12.28 -0.48
CA THR A 29 -5.83 -12.36 0.75
C THR A 29 -5.71 -10.99 1.42
N SER A 30 -5.56 -9.91 0.65
CA SER A 30 -5.33 -8.55 1.18
C SER A 30 -6.49 -8.03 2.00
N TRP A 31 -7.73 -8.14 1.51
CA TRP A 31 -8.87 -7.63 2.27
C TRP A 31 -9.19 -8.49 3.50
N LEU A 32 -8.97 -9.79 3.43
CA LEU A 32 -9.12 -10.68 4.60
C LEU A 32 -8.11 -10.32 5.69
N LEU A 33 -6.83 -10.19 5.33
CA LEU A 33 -5.77 -9.77 6.24
C LEU A 33 -6.04 -8.39 6.84
N PHE A 34 -6.53 -7.45 6.02
CA PHE A 34 -6.83 -6.10 6.47
C PHE A 34 -7.92 -6.07 7.56
N LEU A 35 -9.02 -6.80 7.36
CA LEU A 35 -10.10 -6.84 8.35
C LEU A 35 -9.67 -7.56 9.63
N LYS A 36 -8.91 -8.63 9.52
CA LYS A 36 -8.36 -9.32 10.70
C LYS A 36 -7.39 -8.44 11.47
N TYR A 37 -6.46 -7.76 10.76
CA TYR A 37 -5.52 -6.83 11.37
C TYR A 37 -6.25 -5.68 12.08
N LEU A 38 -7.26 -5.10 11.42
CA LEU A 38 -8.03 -3.99 11.99
C LEU A 38 -8.75 -4.40 13.28
N ASP A 39 -9.38 -5.57 13.30
CA ASP A 39 -10.04 -6.10 14.50
C ASP A 39 -9.04 -6.30 15.65
N ASP A 40 -7.89 -6.92 15.37
CA ASP A 40 -6.84 -7.13 16.37
C ASP A 40 -6.28 -5.80 16.92
N LEU A 41 -6.05 -4.80 16.04
CA LEU A 41 -5.57 -3.48 16.42
C LEU A 41 -6.58 -2.73 17.30
N GLU A 42 -7.87 -2.77 16.94
CA GLU A 42 -8.92 -2.12 17.74
C GLU A 42 -9.09 -2.77 19.10
N GLN A 43 -8.97 -4.09 19.17
CA GLN A 43 -8.99 -4.84 20.43
C GLN A 43 -7.80 -4.48 21.35
N GLU A 44 -6.59 -4.35 20.76
CA GLU A 44 -5.41 -3.90 21.48
C GLU A 44 -5.59 -2.48 22.04
N ARG A 45 -6.09 -1.54 21.23
CA ARG A 45 -6.38 -0.17 21.64
C ARG A 45 -7.48 -0.06 22.69
N ALA A 46 -8.51 -0.89 22.57
CA ALA A 46 -9.58 -0.95 23.57
C ALA A 46 -9.06 -1.42 24.94
N LEU A 47 -8.20 -2.45 24.94
CA LEU A 47 -7.54 -2.93 26.16
C LEU A 47 -6.61 -1.88 26.78
N GLU A 48 -5.82 -1.19 25.96
CA GLU A 48 -4.96 -0.08 26.41
C GLU A 48 -5.78 1.07 27.02
N ALA A 49 -6.91 1.42 26.41
CA ALA A 49 -7.81 2.45 26.94
C ALA A 49 -8.42 2.03 28.29
N GLU A 50 -8.83 0.78 28.42
CA GLU A 50 -9.37 0.22 29.68
C GLU A 50 -8.32 0.28 30.80
N LEU A 51 -7.06 -0.07 30.52
CA LEU A 51 -5.96 -0.01 31.51
C LEU A 51 -5.73 1.41 32.09
N VAL A 52 -6.06 2.46 31.33
CA VAL A 52 -5.97 3.86 31.77
C VAL A 52 -7.33 4.45 32.15
N GLY A 53 -8.37 3.62 32.29
CA GLY A 53 -9.70 4.03 32.72
C GLY A 53 -10.47 4.87 31.69
N LYS A 54 -10.19 4.70 30.40
CA LYS A 54 -10.88 5.40 29.31
C LYS A 54 -11.76 4.43 28.51
N ALA A 55 -12.86 4.92 27.97
CA ALA A 55 -13.65 4.21 26.99
C ALA A 55 -12.97 4.30 25.61
N TYR A 56 -13.01 3.22 24.82
CA TYR A 56 -12.57 3.18 23.42
C TYR A 56 -13.80 3.11 22.51
N GLU A 57 -13.82 3.97 21.51
CA GLU A 57 -14.84 3.94 20.47
C GLU A 57 -14.31 3.18 19.26
N PHE A 58 -14.91 2.03 18.96
CA PHE A 58 -14.51 1.20 17.86
C PHE A 58 -14.93 1.81 16.52
N ILE A 59 -14.05 1.71 15.52
CA ILE A 59 -14.29 2.14 14.14
C ILE A 59 -15.35 1.23 13.50
N ILE A 60 -15.18 -0.10 13.67
CA ILE A 60 -16.12 -1.08 13.17
C ILE A 60 -17.13 -1.42 14.26
N ASP A 61 -18.42 -1.29 13.97
CA ASP A 61 -19.46 -1.67 14.94
C ASP A 61 -19.44 -3.18 15.22
N GLU A 62 -20.00 -3.59 16.36
CA GLU A 62 -19.92 -4.94 16.88
C GLU A 62 -20.39 -6.01 15.87
N ALA A 63 -21.47 -5.74 15.15
CA ALA A 63 -22.05 -6.70 14.21
C ALA A 63 -21.15 -6.99 13.00
N HIS A 64 -20.24 -6.06 12.65
CA HIS A 64 -19.37 -6.16 11.47
C HIS A 64 -17.91 -6.45 11.83
N ARG A 65 -17.56 -6.57 13.12
CA ARG A 65 -16.19 -6.95 13.53
C ARG A 65 -15.86 -8.37 13.12
N TRP A 66 -14.59 -8.61 12.84
CA TRP A 66 -14.08 -9.94 12.48
C TRP A 66 -14.52 -11.01 13.49
N SER A 67 -14.40 -10.69 14.77
CA SER A 67 -14.80 -11.55 15.90
C SER A 67 -16.30 -11.92 15.93
N SER A 68 -17.15 -11.18 15.22
CA SER A 68 -18.60 -11.44 15.18
C SER A 68 -19.03 -12.32 14.02
N TRP A 69 -18.52 -12.03 12.79
CA TRP A 69 -18.99 -12.73 11.58
C TRP A 69 -17.99 -13.74 11.02
N ALA A 70 -16.69 -13.42 11.08
CA ALA A 70 -15.63 -14.25 10.49
C ALA A 70 -15.20 -15.37 11.43
N ALA A 71 -14.94 -15.05 12.69
CA ALA A 71 -14.47 -16.01 13.68
C ALA A 71 -15.14 -15.79 15.05
N PRO A 72 -16.47 -16.01 15.18
CA PRO A 72 -17.13 -15.95 16.48
C PRO A 72 -16.50 -16.96 17.43
N LYS A 73 -16.32 -16.57 18.70
CA LYS A 73 -15.64 -17.39 19.71
C LYS A 73 -16.59 -17.86 20.77
N LYS A 74 -16.45 -19.11 21.21
CA LYS A 74 -17.05 -19.66 22.42
C LYS A 74 -16.35 -19.09 23.66
N PRO A 75 -16.95 -19.19 24.86
CA PRO A 75 -16.30 -18.74 26.11
C PRO A 75 -14.94 -19.39 26.37
N ASP A 76 -14.65 -20.55 25.79
CA ASP A 76 -13.34 -21.23 25.87
C ASP A 76 -12.30 -20.72 24.88
N GLY A 77 -12.65 -19.69 24.07
CA GLY A 77 -11.77 -19.07 23.07
C GLY A 77 -11.69 -19.80 21.74
N LYS A 78 -12.37 -20.93 21.57
CA LYS A 78 -12.42 -21.64 20.28
C LYS A 78 -13.46 -21.02 19.36
N VAL A 79 -13.28 -21.24 18.04
CA VAL A 79 -14.28 -20.81 17.05
C VAL A 79 -15.63 -21.47 17.33
N ASP A 80 -16.68 -20.68 17.32
CA ASP A 80 -18.04 -21.14 17.48
C ASP A 80 -18.64 -21.50 16.11
N HIS A 81 -18.43 -22.73 15.69
CA HIS A 81 -18.94 -23.24 14.41
C HIS A 81 -20.47 -23.30 14.35
N ASP A 82 -21.18 -23.28 15.49
CA ASP A 82 -22.64 -23.32 15.52
C ASP A 82 -23.26 -21.96 15.16
N HIS A 83 -22.52 -20.85 15.40
CA HIS A 83 -22.94 -19.49 15.07
C HIS A 83 -22.14 -18.88 13.88
N ALA A 84 -21.09 -19.54 13.40
CA ALA A 84 -20.33 -19.09 12.25
C ALA A 84 -21.14 -19.23 10.96
N LEU A 85 -21.17 -18.15 10.17
CA LEU A 85 -21.78 -18.18 8.83
C LEU A 85 -21.01 -19.12 7.90
N ILE A 86 -21.72 -19.92 7.10
CA ILE A 86 -21.13 -20.84 6.12
C ILE A 86 -21.95 -20.85 4.82
N GLY A 87 -21.36 -21.39 3.75
CA GLY A 87 -22.07 -21.60 2.48
C GLY A 87 -22.66 -20.31 1.89
N PRO A 88 -23.86 -20.37 1.29
CA PRO A 88 -24.49 -19.22 0.65
C PRO A 88 -24.72 -18.04 1.59
N ASP A 89 -25.06 -18.28 2.86
CA ASP A 89 -25.32 -17.23 3.84
C ASP A 89 -24.09 -16.37 4.11
N LEU A 90 -22.89 -16.98 4.14
CA LEU A 90 -21.64 -16.26 4.29
C LEU A 90 -21.35 -15.37 3.07
N ILE A 91 -21.56 -15.86 1.86
CA ILE A 91 -21.39 -15.08 0.64
C ILE A 91 -22.37 -13.89 0.59
N ASP A 92 -23.64 -14.16 0.92
CA ASP A 92 -24.67 -13.11 0.95
C ASP A 92 -24.36 -12.04 2.02
N TYR A 93 -23.92 -12.44 3.21
CA TYR A 93 -23.50 -11.51 4.25
C TYR A 93 -22.34 -10.61 3.77
N VAL A 94 -21.29 -11.20 3.21
CA VAL A 94 -20.12 -10.42 2.73
C VAL A 94 -20.53 -9.45 1.62
N ASN A 95 -21.32 -9.91 0.63
CA ASN A 95 -21.64 -9.10 -0.54
C ASN A 95 -22.73 -8.06 -0.29
N ARG A 96 -23.72 -8.35 0.55
CA ARG A 96 -24.90 -7.50 0.73
C ARG A 96 -24.91 -6.72 2.03
N THR A 97 -24.10 -7.12 3.01
CA THR A 97 -24.06 -6.47 4.33
C THR A 97 -22.69 -5.87 4.61
N LEU A 98 -21.63 -6.69 4.65
CA LEU A 98 -20.31 -6.27 5.08
C LEU A 98 -19.67 -5.26 4.10
N PHE A 99 -19.56 -5.58 2.81
CA PHE A 99 -18.93 -4.68 1.84
C PHE A 99 -19.67 -3.35 1.70
N PRO A 100 -21.02 -3.31 1.57
CA PRO A 100 -21.74 -2.03 1.56
C PRO A 100 -21.53 -1.21 2.85
N TYR A 101 -21.50 -1.85 4.02
CA TYR A 101 -21.20 -1.18 5.29
C TYR A 101 -19.82 -0.53 5.27
N LEU A 102 -18.78 -1.28 4.83
CA LEU A 102 -17.41 -0.79 4.78
C LEU A 102 -17.23 0.31 3.72
N GLN A 103 -17.86 0.19 2.56
CA GLN A 103 -17.88 1.25 1.53
C GLN A 103 -18.47 2.57 2.06
N GLY A 104 -19.46 2.49 2.93
CA GLY A 104 -20.12 3.64 3.54
C GLY A 104 -19.18 4.52 4.37
N PHE A 105 -18.04 4.00 4.82
CA PHE A 105 -17.04 4.79 5.56
C PHE A 105 -16.46 5.95 4.75
N LYS A 106 -16.32 5.82 3.42
CA LYS A 106 -15.84 6.91 2.57
C LYS A 106 -16.68 8.19 2.70
N GLN A 107 -17.98 8.04 2.93
CA GLN A 107 -18.90 9.16 3.06
C GLN A 107 -19.01 9.68 4.51
N ARG A 108 -18.74 8.82 5.49
CA ARG A 108 -18.85 9.14 6.93
C ARG A 108 -17.56 9.72 7.50
N ALA A 109 -16.42 9.46 6.86
CA ALA A 109 -15.12 9.91 7.34
C ALA A 109 -15.01 11.44 7.31
N THR A 110 -14.37 11.99 8.34
CA THR A 110 -14.18 13.44 8.52
C THR A 110 -13.06 14.01 7.67
N SER A 111 -12.07 13.18 7.28
CA SER A 111 -10.91 13.57 6.47
C SER A 111 -10.39 12.40 5.65
N PRO A 112 -9.81 12.65 4.46
CA PRO A 112 -9.14 11.63 3.65
C PRO A 112 -7.94 10.95 4.33
N ASP A 113 -7.38 11.57 5.37
CA ASP A 113 -6.18 11.06 6.08
C ASP A 113 -6.55 10.06 7.19
N THR A 114 -7.84 9.83 7.46
CA THR A 114 -8.29 8.91 8.50
C THR A 114 -8.32 7.47 8.02
N ILE A 115 -8.21 6.52 8.96
CA ILE A 115 -8.31 5.09 8.64
C ILE A 115 -9.71 4.73 8.14
N GLU A 116 -10.75 5.39 8.64
CA GLU A 116 -12.13 5.24 8.19
C GLU A 116 -12.25 5.54 6.69
N TYR A 117 -11.68 6.66 6.24
CA TYR A 117 -11.70 7.00 4.82
C TYR A 117 -10.99 5.93 3.99
N LYS A 118 -9.84 5.42 4.46
CA LYS A 118 -9.09 4.35 3.78
C LYS A 118 -9.88 3.05 3.72
N ILE A 119 -10.60 2.68 4.76
CA ILE A 119 -11.53 1.53 4.74
C ILE A 119 -12.54 1.71 3.59
N GLY A 120 -13.21 2.87 3.54
CA GLY A 120 -14.20 3.14 2.50
C GLY A 120 -13.62 3.12 1.09
N GLU A 121 -12.41 3.64 0.89
CA GLU A 121 -11.71 3.58 -0.41
C GLU A 121 -11.33 2.16 -0.79
N ILE A 122 -10.71 1.39 0.11
CA ILE A 122 -10.32 -0.01 -0.14
C ILE A 122 -11.52 -0.81 -0.62
N PHE A 123 -12.62 -0.80 0.16
CA PHE A 123 -13.80 -1.61 -0.16
C PHE A 123 -14.64 -1.07 -1.32
N SER A 124 -14.42 0.17 -1.77
CA SER A 124 -14.97 0.67 -3.03
C SER A 124 -14.25 0.14 -4.26
N GLU A 125 -12.98 -0.26 -4.14
CA GLU A 125 -12.13 -0.67 -5.25
C GLU A 125 -12.05 -2.20 -5.41
N ILE A 126 -12.16 -2.96 -4.31
CA ILE A 126 -12.09 -4.42 -4.32
C ILE A 126 -13.48 -5.06 -4.38
N LYS A 127 -13.49 -6.33 -4.80
CA LYS A 127 -14.71 -7.16 -4.83
C LYS A 127 -14.43 -8.51 -4.19
N ASN A 128 -15.41 -9.03 -3.50
CA ASN A 128 -15.38 -10.43 -3.11
C ASN A 128 -15.46 -11.32 -4.36
N ARG A 129 -14.45 -12.17 -4.57
CA ARG A 129 -14.39 -13.12 -5.70
C ARG A 129 -14.73 -14.54 -5.29
N PHE A 130 -14.89 -14.79 -4.00
CA PHE A 130 -15.35 -16.10 -3.55
C PHE A 130 -16.78 -16.33 -4.04
N GLN A 131 -16.98 -17.44 -4.72
CA GLN A 131 -18.29 -17.97 -5.13
C GLN A 131 -18.77 -19.07 -4.18
N SER A 132 -17.82 -19.79 -3.56
CA SER A 132 -18.11 -20.81 -2.56
C SER A 132 -17.95 -20.24 -1.14
N GLY A 133 -19.02 -20.20 -0.36
CA GLY A 133 -18.95 -19.83 1.04
C GLY A 133 -18.20 -20.85 1.91
N TYR A 134 -18.02 -22.06 1.44
CA TYR A 134 -17.18 -23.07 2.09
C TYR A 134 -15.70 -22.75 1.88
N SER A 135 -15.28 -22.41 0.66
CA SER A 135 -13.91 -21.95 0.39
C SER A 135 -13.59 -20.66 1.15
N LEU A 136 -14.56 -19.72 1.23
CA LEU A 136 -14.37 -18.51 2.04
C LEU A 136 -14.22 -18.87 3.52
N ARG A 137 -15.00 -19.80 4.07
CA ARG A 137 -14.89 -20.25 5.46
C ARG A 137 -13.51 -20.82 5.74
N ASP A 138 -13.00 -21.72 4.87
CA ASP A 138 -11.65 -22.26 5.00
C ASP A 138 -10.58 -21.14 5.03
N ALA A 139 -10.70 -20.17 4.14
CA ALA A 139 -9.78 -19.04 4.11
C ALA A 139 -9.86 -18.18 5.39
N LEU A 140 -11.07 -17.93 5.91
CA LEU A 140 -11.27 -17.19 7.17
C LEU A 140 -10.63 -17.91 8.36
N GLU A 141 -10.73 -19.23 8.44
CA GLU A 141 -10.13 -20.01 9.52
C GLU A 141 -8.59 -19.92 9.47
N TYR A 142 -7.98 -20.04 8.29
CA TYR A 142 -6.53 -19.84 8.15
C TYR A 142 -6.10 -18.42 8.49
N ILE A 143 -6.85 -17.40 8.09
CA ILE A 143 -6.54 -16.00 8.43
C ILE A 143 -6.70 -15.76 9.94
N ASP A 144 -7.68 -16.38 10.61
CA ASP A 144 -7.89 -16.21 12.05
C ASP A 144 -6.75 -16.82 12.91
N GLU A 145 -6.01 -17.77 12.37
CA GLU A 145 -4.80 -18.32 13.02
C GLU A 145 -3.66 -17.30 13.09
N LEU A 146 -3.65 -16.29 12.21
CA LEU A 146 -2.61 -15.26 12.17
C LEU A 146 -2.76 -14.31 13.37
N ARG A 147 -1.63 -13.93 13.94
CA ARG A 147 -1.57 -13.01 15.08
C ARG A 147 -0.73 -11.80 14.72
N PHE A 148 -1.15 -10.62 15.16
CA PHE A 148 -0.49 -9.34 14.89
C PHE A 148 -0.06 -8.66 16.20
N LYS A 149 0.14 -9.42 17.28
CA LYS A 149 0.35 -8.88 18.62
C LYS A 149 1.76 -8.34 18.86
N SER A 150 2.77 -8.94 18.27
CA SER A 150 4.16 -8.52 18.46
C SER A 150 4.75 -7.89 17.19
N GLN A 151 5.75 -7.04 17.37
CA GLN A 151 6.50 -6.46 16.24
C GLN A 151 7.18 -7.56 15.39
N GLN A 152 7.59 -8.67 16.03
CA GLN A 152 8.20 -9.79 15.32
C GLN A 152 7.18 -10.51 14.42
N GLU A 153 5.94 -10.73 14.91
CA GLU A 153 4.85 -11.32 14.12
C GLU A 153 4.47 -10.42 12.94
N LYS A 154 4.31 -9.11 13.18
CA LYS A 154 4.05 -8.12 12.10
C LYS A 154 5.14 -8.16 11.04
N HIS A 155 6.40 -8.21 11.44
CA HIS A 155 7.55 -8.28 10.53
C HIS A 155 7.58 -9.59 9.73
N GLU A 156 7.34 -10.76 10.35
CA GLU A 156 7.24 -12.04 9.65
C GLU A 156 6.10 -12.03 8.61
N LEU A 157 4.93 -11.50 8.99
CA LEU A 157 3.78 -11.36 8.10
C LEU A 157 4.06 -10.41 6.94
N SER A 158 4.76 -9.30 7.18
CA SER A 158 5.15 -8.38 6.11
C SER A 158 6.04 -9.05 5.06
N HIS A 159 6.99 -9.87 5.48
CA HIS A 159 7.86 -10.63 4.56
C HIS A 159 7.09 -11.65 3.73
N LEU A 160 6.15 -12.38 4.33
CA LEU A 160 5.30 -13.34 3.61
C LEU A 160 4.37 -12.64 2.62
N TYR A 161 3.81 -11.52 3.02
CA TYR A 161 2.97 -10.70 2.14
C TYR A 161 3.79 -10.11 0.97
N GLU A 162 5.01 -9.65 1.22
CA GLU A 162 5.92 -9.20 0.15
C GLU A 162 6.34 -10.33 -0.80
N ALA A 163 6.52 -11.54 -0.31
CA ALA A 163 6.77 -12.70 -1.18
C ALA A 163 5.57 -12.96 -2.11
N LYS A 164 4.34 -12.80 -1.62
CA LYS A 164 3.12 -12.89 -2.42
C LYS A 164 3.05 -11.78 -3.48
N ILE A 165 3.35 -10.54 -3.11
CA ILE A 165 3.42 -9.40 -4.05
C ILE A 165 4.48 -9.65 -5.13
N LYS A 166 5.65 -10.20 -4.77
CA LYS A 166 6.70 -10.56 -5.71
C LYS A 166 6.24 -11.62 -6.72
N ASN A 167 5.54 -12.66 -6.26
CA ASN A 167 5.00 -13.71 -7.12
C ASN A 167 3.97 -13.14 -8.09
N MET A 168 3.07 -12.28 -7.60
CA MET A 168 2.14 -11.52 -8.43
C MET A 168 2.89 -10.66 -9.46
N GLY A 169 3.98 -9.99 -9.06
CA GLY A 169 4.84 -9.19 -9.92
C GLY A 169 5.50 -9.98 -11.06
N ASN A 170 5.76 -11.26 -10.85
CA ASN A 170 6.36 -12.14 -11.86
C ASN A 170 5.33 -12.83 -12.78
N ALA A 171 4.06 -12.79 -12.45
CA ALA A 171 2.99 -13.57 -13.10
C ALA A 171 2.40 -12.97 -14.38
N GLY A 172 3.10 -12.06 -15.08
CA GLY A 172 2.61 -11.55 -16.34
C GLY A 172 3.31 -10.29 -16.87
N ARG A 173 2.91 -9.84 -18.08
CA ARG A 173 3.52 -8.68 -18.76
C ARG A 173 3.49 -7.38 -17.94
N ASN A 174 2.55 -7.23 -17.01
CA ASN A 174 2.36 -6.03 -16.18
C ASN A 174 2.79 -6.23 -14.72
N GLY A 175 3.31 -7.38 -14.35
CA GLY A 175 3.68 -7.71 -12.98
C GLY A 175 4.79 -6.82 -12.41
N GLY A 176 5.76 -6.43 -13.25
CA GLY A 176 6.84 -5.52 -12.86
C GLY A 176 6.38 -4.11 -12.44
N GLU A 177 5.12 -3.74 -12.72
CA GLU A 177 4.54 -2.47 -12.27
C GLU A 177 4.14 -2.47 -10.79
N TYR A 178 4.02 -3.66 -10.18
CA TYR A 178 3.61 -3.79 -8.78
C TYR A 178 4.76 -4.03 -7.81
N TYR A 179 5.92 -4.43 -8.31
CA TYR A 179 7.03 -4.85 -7.47
C TYR A 179 8.39 -4.33 -7.95
N THR A 180 9.10 -3.65 -7.05
CA THR A 180 10.52 -3.28 -7.24
C THR A 180 11.39 -4.19 -6.37
N PRO A 181 12.45 -4.81 -6.92
CA PRO A 181 13.33 -5.70 -6.13
C PRO A 181 13.92 -5.02 -4.90
N ARG A 182 13.77 -5.61 -3.74
CA ARG A 182 14.21 -5.04 -2.46
C ARG A 182 15.70 -4.72 -2.40
N PRO A 183 16.63 -5.54 -2.95
CA PRO A 183 18.04 -5.16 -3.00
C PRO A 183 18.31 -3.84 -3.73
N LEU A 184 17.58 -3.55 -4.81
CA LEU A 184 17.68 -2.28 -5.52
C LEU A 184 17.18 -1.12 -4.65
N ILE A 185 16.02 -1.27 -4.03
CA ILE A 185 15.45 -0.26 -3.13
C ILE A 185 16.44 0.06 -2.01
N ARG A 186 16.95 -0.95 -1.31
CA ARG A 186 17.92 -0.79 -0.21
C ARG A 186 19.20 -0.09 -0.66
N ALA A 187 19.74 -0.44 -1.84
CA ALA A 187 20.89 0.25 -2.41
C ALA A 187 20.60 1.74 -2.64
N MET A 188 19.44 2.07 -3.21
CA MET A 188 19.02 3.45 -3.45
C MET A 188 18.86 4.22 -2.13
N ILE A 189 18.24 3.64 -1.11
CA ILE A 189 18.09 4.24 0.22
C ILE A 189 19.46 4.52 0.86
N GLN A 190 20.42 3.58 0.78
CA GLN A 190 21.78 3.76 1.28
C GLN A 190 22.54 4.88 0.59
N VAL A 191 22.26 5.15 -0.69
CA VAL A 191 22.87 6.26 -1.44
C VAL A 191 22.22 7.59 -1.08
N VAL A 192 20.89 7.64 -1.04
CA VAL A 192 20.11 8.87 -0.80
C VAL A 192 20.12 9.27 0.67
N LYS A 193 20.14 8.30 1.59
CA LYS A 193 20.25 8.48 3.05
C LYS A 193 19.16 9.40 3.61
N PRO A 194 17.88 8.99 3.57
CA PRO A 194 16.81 9.74 4.21
C PRO A 194 17.07 9.87 5.72
N LYS A 195 16.50 10.91 6.33
CA LYS A 195 16.65 11.20 7.76
C LYS A 195 15.27 11.39 8.39
N ILE A 196 15.17 11.18 9.70
CA ILE A 196 13.95 11.50 10.45
C ILE A 196 13.71 13.01 10.35
N GLY A 197 12.48 13.37 9.97
CA GLY A 197 12.07 14.74 9.67
C GLY A 197 12.06 15.07 8.17
N ASP A 198 12.70 14.26 7.31
CA ASP A 198 12.52 14.36 5.86
C ASP A 198 11.09 13.91 5.49
N ARG A 199 10.45 14.61 4.58
CA ARG A 199 9.21 14.16 3.91
C ARG A 199 9.59 13.34 2.68
N ILE A 200 9.18 12.10 2.64
CA ILE A 200 9.53 11.12 1.61
C ILE A 200 8.33 10.86 0.69
N TYR A 201 8.55 10.91 -0.60
CA TYR A 201 7.51 10.79 -1.62
C TYR A 201 7.82 9.70 -2.64
N ASP A 202 6.77 8.93 -2.98
CA ASP A 202 6.77 8.04 -4.13
C ASP A 202 5.50 8.28 -4.97
N GLY A 203 5.65 8.89 -6.12
CA GLY A 203 4.53 9.27 -7.01
C GLY A 203 3.99 8.15 -7.87
N ALA A 204 4.59 6.95 -7.84
CA ALA A 204 4.17 5.76 -8.56
C ALA A 204 4.44 4.53 -7.68
N CYS A 205 3.86 4.53 -6.47
CA CYS A 205 4.37 3.73 -5.37
C CYS A 205 4.13 2.21 -5.52
N GLY A 206 3.28 1.78 -6.44
CA GLY A 206 2.99 0.36 -6.61
C GLY A 206 2.56 -0.27 -5.28
N SER A 207 3.31 -1.26 -4.81
CA SER A 207 3.12 -1.90 -3.51
C SER A 207 3.74 -1.13 -2.32
N ALA A 208 4.09 0.13 -2.49
CA ALA A 208 4.76 1.01 -1.51
C ALA A 208 6.15 0.51 -1.02
N GLY A 209 6.84 -0.28 -1.83
CA GLY A 209 8.10 -0.89 -1.42
C GLY A 209 9.20 0.10 -1.01
N PHE A 210 9.32 1.25 -1.69
CA PHE A 210 10.26 2.29 -1.29
C PHE A 210 9.88 2.92 0.06
N LEU A 211 8.60 3.12 0.31
CA LEU A 211 8.13 3.71 1.56
C LEU A 211 8.32 2.74 2.73
N CYS A 212 7.98 1.46 2.55
CA CYS A 212 8.20 0.42 3.55
C CYS A 212 9.68 0.25 3.92
N GLU A 213 10.56 0.11 2.94
CA GLU A 213 12.01 -0.04 3.17
C GLU A 213 12.64 1.25 3.74
N SER A 214 12.10 2.43 3.40
CA SER A 214 12.54 3.69 4.02
C SER A 214 12.11 3.77 5.49
N TYR A 215 10.92 3.28 5.82
CA TYR A 215 10.47 3.17 7.21
C TYR A 215 11.38 2.22 8.00
N GLU A 216 11.67 1.02 7.47
CA GLU A 216 12.59 0.06 8.10
C GLU A 216 14.00 0.65 8.28
N TYR A 217 14.49 1.44 7.33
CA TYR A 217 15.77 2.13 7.43
C TYR A 217 15.77 3.21 8.54
N LEU A 218 14.70 4.00 8.63
CA LEU A 218 14.62 5.13 9.56
C LEU A 218 14.29 4.70 11.01
N ARG A 219 13.59 3.58 11.20
CA ARG A 219 13.23 3.08 12.54
C ARG A 219 14.37 2.37 13.27
N GLN A 220 15.51 2.18 12.62
CA GLN A 220 16.67 1.53 13.27
C GLN A 220 17.20 2.37 14.43
N GLY A 221 17.47 1.72 15.56
CA GLY A 221 18.01 2.34 16.77
C GLY A 221 16.95 2.79 17.78
N ASN A 222 17.41 3.54 18.78
CA ASN A 222 16.53 4.03 19.84
C ASN A 222 15.89 5.37 19.43
N LEU A 223 14.63 5.34 19.03
CA LEU A 223 13.88 6.52 18.66
C LEU A 223 13.12 7.09 19.87
N THR A 224 13.06 8.40 19.95
CA THR A 224 12.17 9.08 20.91
C THR A 224 10.70 8.98 20.47
N THR A 225 9.76 9.14 21.40
CA THR A 225 8.32 9.15 21.09
C THR A 225 7.98 10.15 19.97
N LYS A 226 8.56 11.36 20.03
CA LYS A 226 8.36 12.38 19.00
C LYS A 226 8.86 11.96 17.62
N GLN A 227 9.98 11.22 17.54
CA GLN A 227 10.50 10.69 16.29
C GLN A 227 9.59 9.60 15.72
N LEU A 228 9.06 8.73 16.59
CA LEU A 228 8.08 7.72 16.19
C LEU A 228 6.79 8.37 15.66
N GLU A 229 6.26 9.37 16.35
CA GLU A 229 5.09 10.14 15.88
C GLU A 229 5.35 10.80 14.51
N THR A 230 6.56 11.35 14.32
CA THR A 230 6.94 11.94 13.02
C THR A 230 6.97 10.89 11.92
N LEU A 231 7.53 9.71 12.18
CA LEU A 231 7.55 8.60 11.22
C LEU A 231 6.15 8.12 10.86
N GLN A 232 5.25 8.04 11.83
CA GLN A 232 3.87 7.59 11.61
C GLN A 232 3.04 8.58 10.78
N ASN A 233 3.15 9.88 11.07
CA ASN A 233 2.15 10.84 10.61
C ASN A 233 2.64 11.80 9.52
N ASN A 234 3.96 12.05 9.40
CA ASN A 234 4.46 13.18 8.63
C ASN A 234 5.57 12.84 7.61
N THR A 235 5.98 11.58 7.54
CA THR A 235 7.16 11.19 6.76
C THR A 235 6.81 10.71 5.36
N PHE A 236 5.85 9.81 5.21
CA PHE A 236 5.62 9.06 3.98
C PHE A 236 4.39 9.55 3.23
N THR A 237 4.53 9.75 1.93
CA THR A 237 3.42 10.04 1.02
C THR A 237 3.59 9.22 -0.26
N GLY A 238 2.58 8.47 -0.62
CA GLY A 238 2.53 7.71 -1.87
C GLY A 238 1.37 8.15 -2.75
N LYS A 239 1.53 8.04 -4.07
CA LYS A 239 0.42 8.13 -5.02
C LYS A 239 0.40 6.88 -5.88
N GLU A 240 -0.79 6.31 -6.08
CA GLU A 240 -0.98 5.14 -6.93
C GLU A 240 -2.27 5.26 -7.74
N LYS A 241 -2.18 4.92 -9.03
CA LYS A 241 -3.31 5.02 -9.98
C LYS A 241 -4.16 3.76 -10.03
N LYS A 242 -3.54 2.58 -9.83
CA LYS A 242 -4.20 1.29 -9.96
C LYS A 242 -4.81 0.85 -8.65
N SER A 243 -6.11 0.56 -8.64
CA SER A 243 -6.89 0.18 -7.46
C SER A 243 -6.25 -0.96 -6.66
N LEU A 244 -5.89 -2.06 -7.32
CA LEU A 244 -5.28 -3.20 -6.63
C LEU A 244 -3.91 -2.84 -6.02
N ALA A 245 -3.06 -2.11 -6.75
CA ALA A 245 -1.76 -1.67 -6.22
C ALA A 245 -1.93 -0.73 -5.02
N TYR A 246 -2.92 0.17 -5.07
CA TYR A 246 -3.29 1.05 -3.97
C TYR A 246 -3.67 0.26 -2.70
N VAL A 247 -4.54 -0.75 -2.83
CA VAL A 247 -4.93 -1.61 -1.70
C VAL A 247 -3.71 -2.36 -1.14
N ILE A 248 -2.91 -2.93 -2.02
CA ILE A 248 -1.67 -3.64 -1.65
C ILE A 248 -0.70 -2.69 -0.94
N ALA A 249 -0.53 -1.45 -1.41
CA ALA A 249 0.35 -0.46 -0.80
C ALA A 249 -0.07 -0.14 0.63
N ILE A 250 -1.36 0.11 0.86
CA ILE A 250 -1.89 0.37 2.20
C ILE A 250 -1.63 -0.84 3.11
N MET A 251 -2.00 -2.04 2.66
CA MET A 251 -1.82 -3.25 3.45
C MET A 251 -0.35 -3.51 3.77
N ASN A 252 0.54 -3.32 2.80
CA ASN A 252 1.97 -3.51 2.99
C ASN A 252 2.55 -2.54 4.02
N MET A 253 2.19 -1.26 3.96
CA MET A 253 2.62 -0.26 4.94
C MET A 253 2.08 -0.55 6.35
N ILE A 254 0.83 -0.99 6.46
CA ILE A 254 0.22 -1.41 7.74
C ILE A 254 1.01 -2.57 8.35
N LEU A 255 1.30 -3.61 7.58
CA LEU A 255 2.09 -4.76 8.06
C LEU A 255 3.51 -4.38 8.47
N HIS A 256 4.08 -3.32 7.90
CA HIS A 256 5.35 -2.76 8.35
C HIS A 256 5.23 -1.88 9.62
N GLY A 257 4.03 -1.63 10.10
CA GLY A 257 3.76 -0.91 11.35
C GLY A 257 3.44 0.57 11.18
N ILE A 258 2.96 0.99 10.00
CA ILE A 258 2.41 2.34 9.78
C ILE A 258 0.89 2.26 9.87
N ASP A 259 0.32 2.77 10.95
CA ASP A 259 -1.10 2.57 11.29
C ASP A 259 -2.08 3.24 10.31
N ALA A 260 -1.74 4.43 9.81
CA ALA A 260 -2.57 5.18 8.85
C ALA A 260 -1.72 5.63 7.64
N PRO A 261 -1.47 4.74 6.67
CA PRO A 261 -0.65 5.06 5.51
C PRO A 261 -1.22 6.21 4.67
N ASN A 262 -0.41 7.23 4.40
CA ASN A 262 -0.78 8.31 3.50
C ASN A 262 -0.51 7.93 2.04
N ILE A 263 -1.32 7.02 1.52
CA ILE A 263 -1.37 6.67 0.10
C ILE A 263 -2.62 7.29 -0.51
N ILE A 264 -2.46 7.97 -1.64
CA ILE A 264 -3.52 8.67 -2.36
C ILE A 264 -3.82 7.90 -3.65
N HIS A 265 -5.08 7.48 -3.81
CA HIS A 265 -5.54 6.82 -5.03
C HIS A 265 -5.78 7.86 -6.13
N THR A 266 -4.79 8.07 -6.98
CA THR A 266 -4.86 9.09 -8.05
C THR A 266 -3.84 8.84 -9.15
N ASN A 267 -4.09 9.40 -10.35
CA ASN A 267 -3.06 9.52 -11.37
C ASN A 267 -2.20 10.76 -11.09
N THR A 268 -0.99 10.56 -10.60
CA THR A 268 0.00 11.61 -10.32
C THR A 268 0.19 12.62 -11.46
N LEU A 269 0.13 12.15 -12.70
CA LEU A 269 0.38 12.98 -13.88
C LEU A 269 -0.79 13.90 -14.27
N THR A 270 -1.95 13.76 -13.64
CA THR A 270 -3.07 14.70 -13.85
C THR A 270 -2.89 16.03 -13.10
N GLU A 271 -1.97 16.09 -12.14
CA GLU A 271 -1.63 17.31 -11.44
C GLU A 271 -0.85 18.26 -12.36
N ASN A 272 -1.30 19.51 -12.47
CA ASN A 272 -0.58 20.51 -13.24
C ASN A 272 0.68 20.97 -12.46
N LEU A 273 1.83 20.89 -13.12
CA LEU A 273 3.11 21.25 -12.48
C LEU A 273 3.15 22.71 -12.02
N SER A 274 2.40 23.63 -12.66
CA SER A 274 2.32 25.03 -12.25
C SER A 274 1.68 25.23 -10.88
N ASP A 275 0.81 24.29 -10.46
CA ASP A 275 0.03 24.40 -9.23
C ASP A 275 0.80 23.87 -8.00
N ILE A 276 1.93 23.21 -8.22
CA ILE A 276 2.79 22.69 -7.15
C ILE A 276 3.48 23.84 -6.42
N GLN A 277 3.02 24.11 -5.21
CA GLN A 277 3.59 25.12 -4.31
C GLN A 277 4.74 24.54 -3.49
N GLU A 278 5.59 25.44 -2.91
CA GLU A 278 6.73 25.00 -2.12
C GLU A 278 6.36 24.14 -0.91
N LYS A 279 5.24 24.44 -0.24
CA LYS A 279 4.71 23.64 0.89
C LYS A 279 4.36 22.20 0.51
N ASN A 280 4.10 21.93 -0.77
CA ASN A 280 3.74 20.61 -1.31
C ASN A 280 4.99 19.78 -1.68
N ARG A 281 6.19 20.36 -1.64
CA ARG A 281 7.43 19.70 -2.04
C ARG A 281 7.97 18.79 -0.95
N PHE A 282 8.79 17.83 -1.37
CA PHE A 282 9.35 16.79 -0.53
C PHE A 282 10.87 16.88 -0.43
N ASP A 283 11.41 16.42 0.70
CA ASP A 283 12.85 16.42 0.97
C ASP A 283 13.55 15.25 0.26
N VAL A 284 12.81 14.12 0.11
CA VAL A 284 13.32 12.91 -0.52
C VAL A 284 12.26 12.33 -1.47
N ILE A 285 12.70 11.90 -2.65
CA ILE A 285 11.86 11.18 -3.61
C ILE A 285 12.51 9.82 -3.90
N PHE A 286 11.72 8.78 -3.84
CA PHE A 286 12.05 7.47 -4.37
C PHE A 286 10.97 7.07 -5.36
N ALA A 287 11.34 6.54 -6.52
CA ALA A 287 10.35 6.06 -7.46
C ALA A 287 10.91 5.06 -8.49
N ASN A 288 10.06 4.14 -8.89
CA ASN A 288 10.24 3.29 -10.07
C ASN A 288 8.99 3.46 -10.96
N PRO A 289 8.89 4.55 -11.72
CA PRO A 289 7.71 4.82 -12.55
C PRO A 289 7.58 3.80 -13.67
N PRO A 290 6.37 3.57 -14.20
CA PRO A 290 6.12 2.59 -15.26
C PRO A 290 6.91 2.93 -16.53
N PHE A 291 7.54 1.91 -17.13
CA PHE A 291 8.31 2.03 -18.36
C PHE A 291 7.43 1.66 -19.58
N GLY A 292 7.24 2.59 -20.52
CA GLY A 292 6.61 2.29 -21.82
C GLY A 292 5.11 2.54 -21.92
N GLY A 293 4.51 3.20 -21.01
CA GLY A 293 3.15 3.74 -21.14
C GLY A 293 3.12 5.03 -21.96
N LYS A 294 1.99 5.31 -22.60
CA LYS A 294 1.70 6.62 -23.19
C LYS A 294 0.52 7.26 -22.46
N GLU A 295 0.72 8.47 -21.98
CA GLU A 295 -0.37 9.25 -21.38
C GLU A 295 -1.19 9.96 -22.46
N ARG A 296 -2.44 10.27 -22.12
CA ARG A 296 -3.37 10.99 -23.00
C ARG A 296 -2.85 12.41 -23.28
N PRO A 297 -3.18 13.01 -24.44
CA PRO A 297 -2.75 14.36 -24.80
C PRO A 297 -3.14 15.42 -23.74
N GLU A 298 -4.28 15.27 -23.10
CA GLU A 298 -4.77 16.20 -22.07
C GLU A 298 -3.84 16.19 -20.85
N VAL A 299 -3.34 15.03 -20.44
CA VAL A 299 -2.38 14.88 -19.33
C VAL A 299 -1.03 15.48 -19.71
N GLN A 300 -0.58 15.27 -20.96
CA GLN A 300 0.69 15.83 -21.44
C GLN A 300 0.73 17.35 -21.38
N GLN A 301 -0.40 18.04 -21.44
CA GLN A 301 -0.49 19.51 -21.36
C GLN A 301 -0.07 20.06 -19.99
N ASN A 302 -0.08 19.25 -18.95
CA ASN A 302 0.36 19.64 -17.61
C ASN A 302 1.89 19.82 -17.50
N PHE A 303 2.64 19.45 -18.54
CA PHE A 303 4.08 19.37 -18.52
C PHE A 303 4.74 20.31 -19.55
N PRO A 304 5.85 21.01 -19.21
CA PRO A 304 6.54 21.89 -20.14
C PRO A 304 7.18 21.14 -21.31
N ILE A 305 7.83 20.01 -21.07
CA ILE A 305 8.43 19.17 -22.13
C ILE A 305 7.37 18.17 -22.58
N LYS A 306 6.82 18.39 -23.79
CA LYS A 306 5.78 17.58 -24.36
C LYS A 306 6.34 16.23 -24.79
N THR A 307 5.78 15.16 -24.25
CA THR A 307 6.12 13.79 -24.58
C THR A 307 4.97 12.86 -24.20
N GLY A 308 4.79 11.78 -24.98
CA GLY A 308 3.87 10.71 -24.60
C GLY A 308 4.49 9.68 -23.65
N GLU A 309 5.79 9.70 -23.45
CA GLU A 309 6.51 8.73 -22.61
C GLU A 309 6.22 8.99 -21.13
N THR A 310 5.50 8.08 -20.50
CA THR A 310 5.04 8.20 -19.10
C THR A 310 6.20 8.43 -18.13
N ALA A 311 7.31 7.70 -18.28
CA ALA A 311 8.48 7.85 -17.42
C ALA A 311 9.10 9.25 -17.47
N PHE A 312 9.05 9.92 -18.63
CA PHE A 312 9.57 11.28 -18.79
C PHE A 312 8.65 12.34 -18.18
N LEU A 313 7.35 12.11 -18.19
CA LEU A 313 6.40 12.96 -17.46
C LEU A 313 6.62 12.84 -15.94
N PHE A 314 6.80 11.61 -15.44
CA PHE A 314 7.15 11.39 -14.04
C PHE A 314 8.44 12.09 -13.64
N LEU A 315 9.49 12.04 -14.48
CA LEU A 315 10.75 12.71 -14.16
C LEU A 315 10.58 14.23 -14.04
N GLN A 316 9.80 14.87 -14.93
CA GLN A 316 9.46 16.28 -14.82
C GLN A 316 8.68 16.58 -13.52
N HIS A 317 7.72 15.73 -13.17
CA HIS A 317 6.99 15.86 -11.90
C HIS A 317 7.95 15.78 -10.70
N PHE A 318 8.87 14.81 -10.69
CA PHE A 318 9.81 14.64 -9.59
C PHE A 318 10.78 15.83 -9.46
N ILE A 319 11.30 16.37 -10.55
CA ILE A 319 12.13 17.59 -10.52
C ILE A 319 11.34 18.75 -9.88
N LYS A 320 10.06 18.91 -10.24
CA LYS A 320 9.24 20.02 -9.75
C LYS A 320 8.84 19.88 -8.30
N ILE A 321 8.51 18.66 -7.85
CA ILE A 321 8.02 18.40 -6.48
C ILE A 321 9.15 18.20 -5.47
N LEU A 322 10.40 18.11 -5.91
CA LEU A 322 11.57 18.05 -5.03
C LEU A 322 11.88 19.43 -4.47
N LYS A 323 12.13 19.52 -3.16
CA LYS A 323 12.61 20.74 -2.52
C LYS A 323 14.01 21.13 -3.01
N VAL A 324 14.34 22.40 -2.93
CA VAL A 324 15.73 22.87 -3.10
C VAL A 324 16.61 22.19 -2.04
N GLY A 325 17.71 21.58 -2.51
CA GLY A 325 18.59 20.77 -1.64
C GLY A 325 18.05 19.37 -1.28
N GLY A 326 16.85 19.02 -1.76
CA GLY A 326 16.29 17.70 -1.65
C GLY A 326 17.08 16.64 -2.44
N ARG A 327 16.76 15.37 -2.21
CA ARG A 327 17.47 14.23 -2.79
C ARG A 327 16.47 13.29 -3.46
N ALA A 328 16.84 12.72 -4.61
CA ALA A 328 15.98 11.77 -5.30
C ALA A 328 16.75 10.52 -5.73
N GLY A 329 16.10 9.38 -5.66
CA GLY A 329 16.51 8.12 -6.27
C GLY A 329 15.40 7.66 -7.21
N VAL A 330 15.64 7.67 -8.53
CA VAL A 330 14.64 7.33 -9.53
C VAL A 330 15.18 6.25 -10.46
N VAL A 331 14.40 5.18 -10.64
CA VAL A 331 14.69 4.16 -11.65
C VAL A 331 14.16 4.65 -12.98
N ILE A 332 15.01 4.68 -13.99
CA ILE A 332 14.65 5.11 -15.35
C ILE A 332 15.28 4.17 -16.39
N LYS A 333 14.68 4.10 -17.57
CA LYS A 333 15.25 3.33 -18.66
C LYS A 333 16.66 3.83 -19.05
N ASN A 334 17.59 2.92 -19.26
CA ASN A 334 18.93 3.26 -19.73
C ASN A 334 18.93 4.03 -21.06
N THR A 335 17.96 3.74 -21.95
CA THR A 335 17.78 4.48 -23.22
C THR A 335 17.54 5.99 -23.00
N PHE A 336 17.07 6.43 -21.83
CA PHE A 336 16.97 7.83 -21.51
C PHE A 336 18.30 8.58 -21.67
N LEU A 337 19.42 7.95 -21.35
CA LEU A 337 20.76 8.56 -21.45
C LEU A 337 21.27 8.66 -22.90
N SER A 338 20.87 7.72 -23.77
CA SER A 338 21.37 7.59 -25.15
C SER A 338 20.42 8.12 -26.21
N ASN A 339 19.13 8.23 -25.92
CA ASN A 339 18.14 8.70 -26.90
C ASN A 339 18.45 10.13 -27.39
N SER A 340 18.29 10.35 -28.70
CA SER A 340 18.59 11.62 -29.36
C SER A 340 17.34 12.42 -29.75
N ASP A 341 16.14 11.95 -29.41
CA ASP A 341 14.90 12.69 -29.63
C ASP A 341 14.85 14.00 -28.80
N ASN A 342 14.03 14.94 -29.24
CA ASN A 342 13.96 16.26 -28.65
C ASN A 342 13.53 16.24 -27.17
N ALA A 343 12.58 15.39 -26.80
CA ALA A 343 12.09 15.30 -25.43
C ALA A 343 13.18 14.76 -24.49
N SER A 344 13.88 13.69 -24.89
CA SER A 344 15.00 13.13 -24.11
C SER A 344 16.13 14.14 -23.92
N ARG A 345 16.49 14.89 -24.97
CA ARG A 345 17.53 15.94 -24.88
C ARG A 345 17.11 17.08 -23.97
N ALA A 346 15.89 17.61 -24.15
CA ALA A 346 15.37 18.70 -23.33
C ALA A 346 15.28 18.31 -21.84
N LEU A 347 14.83 17.09 -21.56
CA LEU A 347 14.70 16.60 -20.19
C LEU A 347 16.07 16.37 -19.51
N ARG A 348 17.08 15.85 -20.26
CA ARG A 348 18.46 15.79 -19.72
C ARG A 348 19.03 17.16 -19.45
N GLN A 349 18.79 18.14 -20.33
CA GLN A 349 19.21 19.52 -20.10
C GLN A 349 18.56 20.11 -18.86
N GLU A 350 17.24 19.91 -18.69
CA GLU A 350 16.52 20.34 -17.49
C GLU A 350 17.09 19.68 -16.23
N LEU A 351 17.34 18.38 -16.25
CA LEU A 351 17.92 17.66 -15.12
C LEU A 351 19.30 18.20 -14.74
N LEU A 352 20.18 18.45 -15.71
CA LEU A 352 21.55 18.95 -15.47
C LEU A 352 21.58 20.41 -15.04
N SER A 353 20.59 21.22 -15.43
CA SER A 353 20.50 22.64 -15.03
C SER A 353 19.84 22.81 -13.65
N SER A 354 18.87 21.97 -13.32
CA SER A 354 18.06 22.08 -12.10
C SER A 354 18.57 21.20 -10.95
N CYS A 355 19.28 20.11 -11.26
CA CYS A 355 19.74 19.11 -10.30
C CYS A 355 21.23 18.83 -10.42
N LYS A 356 21.83 18.40 -9.30
CA LYS A 356 23.18 17.84 -9.32
C LYS A 356 23.10 16.33 -9.36
N ASP A 357 23.42 15.73 -10.52
CA ASP A 357 23.58 14.28 -10.61
C ASP A 357 24.81 13.86 -9.79
N ARG A 358 24.60 12.97 -8.83
CA ARG A 358 25.65 12.45 -7.96
C ARG A 358 26.14 11.07 -8.37
N LYS A 359 25.27 10.22 -8.93
CA LYS A 359 25.57 8.87 -9.42
C LYS A 359 24.45 8.37 -10.33
N SER A 360 24.67 8.42 -11.62
CA SER A 360 23.97 7.54 -12.55
C SER A 360 24.67 6.19 -12.53
N VAL A 361 23.93 5.14 -12.14
CA VAL A 361 24.40 3.75 -12.28
C VAL A 361 23.74 3.22 -13.54
N VAL A 362 24.53 2.99 -14.56
CA VAL A 362 24.13 2.42 -15.85
C VAL A 362 24.16 0.89 -15.75
#